data_5e9c561ebbeb1a849baadd48f91bcb43
#
_entry.id   5e9c561ebbeb1a849baadd48f91bcb43
#
_cell.length_a   1.000
_cell.length_b   1.000
_cell.length_c   1.000
_cell.angle_alpha   90.00
_cell.angle_beta   90.00
_cell.angle_gamma   90.00
#
_symmetry.space_group_name_H-M   'P 1'
#
loop_
_entity.id
_entity.type
_entity.pdbx_description
1 polymer ?
#
loop_
_entity_poly.entity_id
_entity_poly.type
_entity_poly.pdbx_seq_one_letter_code
_entity_poly.pdbx_strand_id
1 'polypeptide(L)'
;MTRFEHGIPLDESSDRAASGVSRLPRSAGSSALERDPGMPSSTWRLRSDAWEYLRFAVKRLALGGEDAEALASDSEIHRNLRALETMEMYWAGFGQRYVRGIGELLEAGDYRVALDRIGRVVNRLRGDTVPDEPRDEHLDEQERAELAADADPRPRFEVLVVDETTPADRDAMRSEALRLRGAADAFVYEFVVVPSADDAVAAVLTNPNILACVVRPGFSDRTRQRLSRDLVETIRLARSQVSTGHTSERSSLASVQRVLGLADTLAAIRPELDLYLMAGAHIEDLAGALTRRFRRVFRREDQLELHLSLLRRVSHLYDTPFFSAIQDHARRPVGVFHALPIARGGSVVNSKWIRDLVDFYGLNLLLAETSATSGGLDSLLAPTGAIKKAQDLAARAFGAKHSFFVTNGTSTANKIVHQALVGPGDVVLVDRNCHKSHHHAMMLTGGRAAYLEAYP
;
A
#
# COMPACT_ATOMS: atom_id res chain seq x y z
N MET A 1 7.02 33.84 46.84
CA MET A 1 6.99 35.14 46.13
C MET A 1 7.39 34.85 44.71
N THR A 2 6.62 34.90 43.69
CA THR A 2 5.38 35.59 43.27
C THR A 2 4.65 34.71 42.28
N ARG A 3 3.32 34.60 42.47
CA ARG A 3 2.36 33.99 41.57
C ARG A 3 2.29 34.78 40.26
N PHE A 4 2.10 34.09 39.10
CA PHE A 4 1.44 34.64 37.94
C PHE A 4 0.25 33.75 37.58
N GLU A 5 -0.93 34.23 37.98
CA GLU A 5 -2.22 33.85 37.44
C GLU A 5 -2.45 34.69 36.16
N HIS A 6 -2.77 34.07 35.04
CA HIS A 6 -3.53 34.73 34.00
C HIS A 6 -4.55 33.74 33.45
N GLY A 7 -5.77 33.92 33.89
CA GLY A 7 -6.96 33.33 33.29
C GLY A 7 -7.30 34.04 31.99
N ILE A 8 -7.73 33.25 31.00
CA ILE A 8 -8.36 33.71 29.78
C ILE A 8 -9.86 33.60 29.97
N PRO A 9 -10.66 34.66 29.74
CA PRO A 9 -12.10 34.61 29.92
C PRO A 9 -12.79 33.85 28.79
N LEU A 10 -13.74 33.03 29.20
CA LEU A 10 -14.77 32.44 28.32
C LEU A 10 -15.80 33.53 27.99
N ASP A 11 -15.97 33.83 26.75
CA ASP A 11 -17.02 34.68 26.20
C ASP A 11 -18.24 33.80 25.84
N GLU A 12 -19.27 33.93 26.66
CA GLU A 12 -20.63 33.45 26.39
C GLU A 12 -21.36 34.54 25.61
N SER A 13 -21.64 34.31 24.32
CA SER A 13 -22.82 35.01 23.74
C SER A 13 -23.34 34.32 22.48
N SER A 14 -24.62 34.01 22.60
CA SER A 14 -25.70 34.06 21.64
C SER A 14 -25.90 32.92 20.63
N ASP A 15 -26.95 32.17 21.00
CA ASP A 15 -27.94 31.58 20.11
C ASP A 15 -28.20 32.39 18.85
N ARG A 16 -27.98 31.78 17.69
CA ARG A 16 -28.83 32.02 16.51
C ARG A 16 -28.91 30.71 15.71
N ALA A 17 -30.07 30.08 15.82
CA ALA A 17 -30.53 29.13 14.84
C ALA A 17 -30.55 29.77 13.45
N ALA A 18 -29.69 29.29 12.56
CA ALA A 18 -29.80 29.56 11.14
C ALA A 18 -29.74 28.21 10.42
N SER A 19 -30.86 27.87 9.78
CA SER A 19 -31.03 26.81 8.83
C SER A 19 -29.91 26.78 7.77
N GLY A 20 -28.83 26.07 8.07
CA GLY A 20 -27.76 25.79 7.14
C GLY A 20 -28.09 24.50 6.40
N VAL A 21 -28.75 24.61 5.25
CA VAL A 21 -28.69 23.57 4.23
C VAL A 21 -27.20 23.35 3.93
N SER A 22 -26.64 22.27 4.47
CA SER A 22 -25.27 21.88 4.16
C SER A 22 -25.24 21.53 2.68
N ARG A 23 -24.66 22.44 1.89
CA ARG A 23 -24.32 22.16 0.49
C ARG A 23 -23.44 20.91 0.49
N LEU A 24 -23.88 19.90 -0.25
CA LEU A 24 -23.06 18.76 -0.63
C LEU A 24 -21.65 19.25 -0.98
N PRO A 25 -20.58 18.62 -0.52
CA PRO A 25 -19.29 18.82 -1.13
C PRO A 25 -19.48 18.56 -2.61
N ARG A 26 -19.28 19.59 -3.45
CA ARG A 26 -19.33 19.43 -4.91
C ARG A 26 -18.42 18.28 -5.23
N SER A 27 -18.95 17.31 -5.98
CA SER A 27 -18.25 16.10 -6.37
C SER A 27 -16.83 16.46 -6.86
N ALA A 28 -15.83 16.21 -6.03
CA ALA A 28 -14.44 16.16 -6.46
C ALA A 28 -14.23 15.00 -7.44
N GLY A 29 -15.31 14.24 -7.72
CA GLY A 29 -15.22 12.93 -8.36
C GLY A 29 -14.87 12.93 -9.83
N SER A 30 -15.40 13.81 -10.67
CA SER A 30 -15.12 13.66 -12.11
C SER A 30 -13.91 14.43 -12.59
N SER A 31 -13.57 15.57 -11.97
CA SER A 31 -12.40 16.35 -12.36
C SER A 31 -11.10 15.92 -11.68
N ALA A 32 -11.18 15.27 -10.50
CA ALA A 32 -10.00 14.75 -9.80
C ALA A 32 -9.51 13.43 -10.41
N LEU A 33 -10.41 12.56 -10.89
CA LEU A 33 -10.07 11.36 -11.66
C LEU A 33 -9.35 11.68 -12.99
N GLU A 34 -9.57 12.88 -13.52
CA GLU A 34 -8.99 13.33 -14.80
C GLU A 34 -7.68 14.14 -14.64
N ARG A 35 -7.26 14.56 -13.44
CA ARG A 35 -6.23 15.60 -13.27
C ARG A 35 -4.97 15.23 -12.48
N ASP A 36 -4.88 14.05 -11.87
CA ASP A 36 -3.66 13.71 -11.09
C ASP A 36 -3.07 12.33 -11.49
N PRO A 37 -2.10 12.29 -12.41
CA PRO A 37 -1.47 11.05 -12.87
C PRO A 37 -0.36 10.52 -11.98
N GLY A 38 -0.11 11.10 -10.79
CA GLY A 38 1.20 11.00 -10.17
C GLY A 38 1.36 10.21 -8.88
N MET A 39 0.30 9.68 -8.19
CA MET A 39 0.53 9.07 -6.88
C MET A 39 -0.36 7.84 -6.59
N PRO A 40 0.24 6.67 -6.26
CA PRO A 40 -0.50 5.46 -5.87
C PRO A 40 -1.41 5.65 -4.64
N SER A 41 -1.05 6.57 -3.74
CA SER A 41 -1.86 6.91 -2.56
C SER A 41 -3.17 7.64 -2.88
N SER A 42 -3.31 8.24 -4.07
CA SER A 42 -4.54 8.92 -4.51
C SER A 42 -5.63 7.92 -4.91
N THR A 43 -5.27 6.79 -5.48
CA THR A 43 -6.23 5.81 -6.02
C THR A 43 -7.02 5.10 -4.91
N TRP A 44 -6.38 4.78 -3.79
CA TRP A 44 -7.06 4.22 -2.62
C TRP A 44 -8.07 5.22 -2.03
N ARG A 45 -7.71 6.49 -1.95
CA ARG A 45 -8.62 7.56 -1.50
C ARG A 45 -9.80 7.72 -2.45
N LEU A 46 -9.54 7.73 -3.76
CA LEU A 46 -10.60 7.81 -4.78
C LEU A 46 -11.58 6.64 -4.69
N ARG A 47 -11.08 5.42 -4.43
CA ARG A 47 -11.92 4.25 -4.18
C ARG A 47 -12.78 4.44 -2.93
N SER A 48 -12.19 4.83 -1.82
CA SER A 48 -12.89 5.10 -0.56
C SER A 48 -13.93 6.21 -0.72
N ASP A 49 -13.55 7.32 -1.36
CA ASP A 49 -14.44 8.46 -1.60
C ASP A 49 -15.61 8.08 -2.51
N ALA A 50 -15.39 7.24 -3.53
CA ALA A 50 -16.43 6.76 -4.42
C ALA A 50 -17.47 5.87 -3.70
N TRP A 51 -17.01 4.98 -2.82
CA TRP A 51 -17.88 4.16 -1.98
C TRP A 51 -18.66 4.99 -0.95
N GLU A 52 -18.03 5.97 -0.32
CA GLU A 52 -18.69 6.89 0.62
C GLU A 52 -19.74 7.77 -0.08
N TYR A 53 -19.43 8.26 -1.28
CA TYR A 53 -20.40 8.99 -2.09
C TYR A 53 -21.61 8.12 -2.43
N LEU A 54 -21.39 6.90 -2.89
CA LEU A 54 -22.47 5.96 -3.22
C LEU A 54 -23.33 5.67 -1.98
N ARG A 55 -22.70 5.43 -0.83
CA ARG A 55 -23.40 5.23 0.45
C ARG A 55 -24.30 6.42 0.80
N PHE A 56 -23.78 7.63 0.66
CA PHE A 56 -24.52 8.84 0.96
C PHE A 56 -25.72 9.02 0.00
N ALA A 57 -25.51 8.82 -1.30
CA ALA A 57 -26.57 8.95 -2.30
C ALA A 57 -27.68 7.92 -2.08
N VAL A 58 -27.32 6.63 -1.90
CA VAL A 58 -28.29 5.54 -1.68
C VAL A 58 -29.01 5.69 -0.32
N LYS A 59 -28.37 6.22 0.70
CA LYS A 59 -29.03 6.54 1.97
C LYS A 59 -30.16 7.56 1.80
N ARG A 60 -29.99 8.56 0.93
CA ARG A 60 -31.06 9.52 0.62
C ARG A 60 -32.23 8.86 -0.10
N LEU A 61 -31.96 7.93 -1.03
CA LEU A 61 -33.00 7.15 -1.70
C LEU A 61 -33.76 6.26 -0.70
N ALA A 62 -33.08 5.59 0.21
CA ALA A 62 -33.67 4.70 1.21
C ALA A 62 -34.56 5.44 2.23
N LEU A 63 -34.30 6.72 2.47
CA LEU A 63 -35.11 7.56 3.39
C LEU A 63 -36.38 8.15 2.75
N GLY A 64 -36.56 8.06 1.43
CA GLY A 64 -37.80 8.42 0.74
C GLY A 64 -38.14 9.92 0.83
N GLY A 65 -37.26 10.81 0.31
CA GLY A 65 -37.55 12.24 0.19
C GLY A 65 -38.30 12.59 -1.10
N GLU A 66 -38.89 13.80 -1.19
CA GLU A 66 -39.57 14.29 -2.39
C GLU A 66 -38.72 14.29 -3.67
N ASP A 67 -37.40 14.21 -3.54
CA ASP A 67 -36.44 14.11 -4.63
C ASP A 67 -35.95 12.67 -4.95
N ALA A 68 -36.56 11.63 -4.35
CA ALA A 68 -36.06 10.25 -4.48
C ALA A 68 -36.07 9.75 -5.93
N GLU A 69 -37.13 10.04 -6.72
CA GLU A 69 -37.21 9.64 -8.14
C GLU A 69 -36.18 10.36 -9.01
N ALA A 70 -35.93 11.65 -8.74
CA ALA A 70 -34.91 12.41 -9.45
C ALA A 70 -33.49 11.88 -9.14
N LEU A 71 -33.23 11.49 -7.90
CA LEU A 71 -31.99 10.87 -7.46
C LEU A 71 -31.82 9.45 -8.00
N ALA A 72 -32.88 8.65 -8.09
CA ALA A 72 -32.84 7.29 -8.67
C ALA A 72 -32.48 7.31 -10.15
N SER A 73 -32.91 8.35 -10.89
CA SER A 73 -32.54 8.58 -12.29
C SER A 73 -31.21 9.34 -12.45
N ASP A 74 -30.50 9.60 -11.34
CA ASP A 74 -29.27 10.42 -11.38
C ASP A 74 -28.16 9.72 -12.17
N SER A 75 -27.80 10.36 -13.28
CA SER A 75 -26.70 9.91 -14.13
C SER A 75 -25.36 9.85 -13.39
N GLU A 76 -25.24 10.51 -12.23
CA GLU A 76 -24.02 10.54 -11.42
C GLU A 76 -23.88 9.25 -10.59
N ILE A 77 -24.95 8.70 -10.01
CA ILE A 77 -24.95 7.41 -9.31
C ILE A 77 -24.53 6.31 -10.28
N HIS A 78 -25.12 6.27 -11.47
CA HIS A 78 -24.80 5.26 -12.49
C HIS A 78 -23.36 5.42 -13.01
N ARG A 79 -22.84 6.64 -13.09
CA ARG A 79 -21.45 6.90 -13.48
C ARG A 79 -20.50 6.41 -12.41
N ASN A 80 -20.83 6.67 -11.14
CA ASN A 80 -20.02 6.24 -9.99
C ASN A 80 -19.99 4.70 -9.87
N LEU A 81 -21.12 4.02 -10.06
CA LEU A 81 -21.19 2.56 -10.11
C LEU A 81 -20.28 1.97 -11.20
N ARG A 82 -20.31 2.54 -12.41
CA ARG A 82 -19.44 2.08 -13.50
C ARG A 82 -17.97 2.31 -13.22
N ALA A 83 -17.64 3.43 -12.56
CA ALA A 83 -16.27 3.70 -12.14
C ALA A 83 -15.82 2.71 -11.07
N LEU A 84 -16.65 2.43 -10.06
CA LEU A 84 -16.40 1.43 -9.03
C LEU A 84 -16.27 0.02 -9.63
N GLU A 85 -17.11 -0.38 -10.55
CA GLU A 85 -17.01 -1.68 -11.21
C GLU A 85 -15.63 -1.87 -11.89
N THR A 86 -15.11 -0.82 -12.53
CA THR A 86 -13.79 -0.87 -13.15
C THR A 86 -12.68 -0.91 -12.10
N MET A 87 -12.80 -0.14 -11.03
CA MET A 87 -11.79 -0.10 -9.96
C MET A 87 -11.74 -1.42 -9.19
N GLU A 88 -12.88 -1.97 -8.80
CA GLU A 88 -12.98 -3.21 -8.01
C GLU A 88 -12.43 -4.45 -8.73
N MET A 89 -12.20 -4.38 -10.03
CA MET A 89 -11.51 -5.45 -10.76
C MET A 89 -10.06 -5.64 -10.28
N TYR A 90 -9.44 -4.57 -9.78
CA TYR A 90 -8.03 -4.57 -9.35
C TYR A 90 -7.86 -4.75 -7.84
N TRP A 91 -8.93 -5.12 -7.13
CA TRP A 91 -8.93 -5.35 -5.70
C TRP A 91 -9.54 -6.71 -5.37
N ALA A 92 -9.00 -7.36 -4.34
CA ALA A 92 -9.60 -8.57 -3.81
C ALA A 92 -10.83 -8.26 -2.94
N GLY A 93 -11.63 -9.28 -2.68
CA GLY A 93 -12.82 -9.18 -1.86
C GLY A 93 -14.07 -9.02 -2.70
N PHE A 94 -14.78 -7.90 -2.58
CA PHE A 94 -16.10 -7.71 -3.19
C PHE A 94 -16.12 -7.86 -4.72
N GLY A 95 -15.15 -7.25 -5.42
CA GLY A 95 -15.00 -7.39 -6.87
C GLY A 95 -16.15 -6.81 -7.70
N GLN A 96 -16.02 -6.94 -9.03
CA GLN A 96 -16.99 -6.40 -9.99
C GLN A 96 -18.40 -6.97 -9.84
N ARG A 97 -18.52 -8.27 -9.50
CA ARG A 97 -19.82 -8.94 -9.34
C ARG A 97 -20.65 -8.31 -8.23
N TYR A 98 -20.02 -7.98 -7.11
CA TYR A 98 -20.67 -7.34 -5.98
C TYR A 98 -21.17 -5.93 -6.32
N VAL A 99 -20.39 -5.15 -7.07
CA VAL A 99 -20.80 -3.82 -7.55
C VAL A 99 -22.01 -3.92 -8.50
N ARG A 100 -22.02 -4.91 -9.41
CA ARG A 100 -23.17 -5.16 -10.30
C ARG A 100 -24.41 -5.52 -9.51
N GLY A 101 -24.30 -6.41 -8.52
CA GLY A 101 -25.43 -6.78 -7.66
C GLY A 101 -26.01 -5.57 -6.91
N ILE A 102 -25.18 -4.60 -6.50
CA ILE A 102 -25.68 -3.32 -5.96
C ILE A 102 -26.42 -2.53 -7.03
N GLY A 103 -25.91 -2.48 -8.27
CA GLY A 103 -26.60 -1.84 -9.40
C GLY A 103 -27.98 -2.44 -9.66
N GLU A 104 -28.09 -3.75 -9.69
CA GLU A 104 -29.35 -4.50 -9.88
C GLU A 104 -30.36 -4.19 -8.75
N LEU A 105 -29.90 -4.11 -7.49
CA LEU A 105 -30.76 -3.73 -6.36
C LEU A 105 -31.26 -2.28 -6.49
N LEU A 106 -30.43 -1.36 -6.96
CA LEU A 106 -30.83 0.03 -7.17
C LEU A 106 -31.85 0.17 -8.30
N GLU A 107 -31.70 -0.60 -9.37
CA GLU A 107 -32.68 -0.67 -10.47
C GLU A 107 -34.02 -1.30 -10.03
N ALA A 108 -33.97 -2.28 -9.12
CA ALA A 108 -35.16 -2.89 -8.52
C ALA A 108 -35.84 -2.02 -7.46
N GLY A 109 -35.21 -0.91 -7.02
CA GLY A 109 -35.75 -0.06 -5.96
C GLY A 109 -35.46 -0.57 -4.52
N ASP A 110 -34.64 -1.62 -4.37
CA ASP A 110 -34.30 -2.23 -3.09
C ASP A 110 -33.18 -1.45 -2.36
N TYR A 111 -33.42 -0.15 -2.18
CA TYR A 111 -32.40 0.79 -1.64
C TYR A 111 -31.88 0.44 -0.26
N ARG A 112 -32.69 -0.22 0.59
CA ARG A 112 -32.25 -0.63 1.94
C ARG A 112 -31.21 -1.73 1.88
N VAL A 113 -31.45 -2.75 1.06
CA VAL A 113 -30.51 -3.86 0.84
C VAL A 113 -29.24 -3.37 0.17
N ALA A 114 -29.36 -2.51 -0.83
CA ALA A 114 -28.23 -1.86 -1.47
C ALA A 114 -27.39 -1.06 -0.47
N LEU A 115 -28.04 -0.29 0.42
CA LEU A 115 -27.35 0.51 1.44
C LEU A 115 -26.60 -0.35 2.45
N ASP A 116 -27.17 -1.49 2.86
CA ASP A 116 -26.49 -2.43 3.75
C ASP A 116 -25.26 -3.04 3.07
N ARG A 117 -25.36 -3.49 1.82
CA ARG A 117 -24.22 -3.97 1.03
C ARG A 117 -23.12 -2.92 0.89
N ILE A 118 -23.46 -1.67 0.57
CA ILE A 118 -22.49 -0.56 0.48
C ILE A 118 -21.86 -0.29 1.84
N GLY A 119 -22.65 -0.34 2.91
CA GLY A 119 -22.19 -0.15 4.28
C GLY A 119 -21.10 -1.14 4.69
N ARG A 120 -21.22 -2.40 4.29
CA ARG A 120 -20.20 -3.44 4.53
C ARG A 120 -18.87 -3.10 3.86
N VAL A 121 -18.90 -2.66 2.59
CA VAL A 121 -17.68 -2.24 1.88
C VAL A 121 -17.01 -1.07 2.59
N VAL A 122 -17.79 -0.04 2.94
CA VAL A 122 -17.27 1.15 3.62
C VAL A 122 -16.66 0.82 4.98
N ASN A 123 -17.32 -0.04 5.77
CA ASN A 123 -16.80 -0.47 7.08
C ASN A 123 -15.47 -1.24 6.90
N ARG A 124 -15.42 -2.15 5.92
CA ARG A 124 -14.17 -2.87 5.60
C ARG A 124 -13.05 -1.92 5.19
N LEU A 125 -13.34 -0.90 4.36
CA LEU A 125 -12.35 0.10 3.94
C LEU A 125 -11.85 0.96 5.11
N ARG A 126 -12.68 1.17 6.13
CA ARG A 126 -12.31 1.89 7.36
C ARG A 126 -11.55 1.03 8.36
N GLY A 127 -11.52 -0.28 8.18
CA GLY A 127 -10.97 -1.22 9.14
C GLY A 127 -11.88 -1.48 10.36
N ASP A 128 -13.16 -1.10 10.24
CA ASP A 128 -14.15 -1.37 11.28
C ASP A 128 -14.52 -2.86 11.25
N THR A 129 -14.74 -3.46 12.44
CA THR A 129 -15.24 -4.83 12.54
C THR A 129 -16.65 -4.91 11.98
N VAL A 130 -16.86 -5.78 10.99
CA VAL A 130 -18.19 -6.04 10.46
C VAL A 130 -18.97 -6.89 11.48
N PRO A 131 -20.24 -6.55 11.82
CA PRO A 131 -21.05 -7.36 12.71
C PRO A 131 -21.22 -8.79 12.20
N ASP A 132 -21.19 -9.76 13.12
CA ASP A 132 -21.05 -11.21 12.89
C ASP A 132 -22.14 -11.93 12.08
N GLU A 133 -23.29 -11.31 11.79
CA GLU A 133 -24.36 -12.00 11.04
C GLU A 133 -24.86 -11.15 9.87
N PRO A 134 -24.68 -11.62 8.64
CA PRO A 134 -25.40 -11.05 7.51
C PRO A 134 -26.89 -11.43 7.61
N ARG A 135 -27.73 -10.46 7.93
CA ARG A 135 -29.20 -10.60 7.89
C ARG A 135 -29.76 -10.60 6.47
N ASP A 136 -28.91 -10.72 5.48
CA ASP A 136 -29.28 -10.60 4.08
C ASP A 136 -29.60 -12.00 3.52
N GLU A 137 -30.87 -12.31 3.40
CA GLU A 137 -31.37 -13.56 2.82
C GLU A 137 -31.04 -13.69 1.33
N HIS A 138 -30.64 -12.61 0.66
CA HIS A 138 -30.33 -12.55 -0.75
C HIS A 138 -28.86 -12.82 -1.08
N LEU A 139 -28.01 -13.09 -0.08
CA LEU A 139 -26.61 -13.47 -0.32
C LEU A 139 -26.53 -14.91 -0.82
N ASP A 140 -25.80 -15.13 -1.90
CA ASP A 140 -25.46 -16.47 -2.32
C ASP A 140 -24.44 -17.13 -1.35
N GLU A 141 -24.26 -18.45 -1.50
CA GLU A 141 -23.37 -19.23 -0.62
C GLU A 141 -21.92 -18.73 -0.69
N GLN A 142 -21.51 -18.26 -1.86
CA GLN A 142 -20.17 -17.72 -2.10
C GLN A 142 -19.99 -16.36 -1.43
N GLU A 143 -20.98 -15.46 -1.53
CA GLU A 143 -20.96 -14.16 -0.85
C GLU A 143 -20.94 -14.32 0.68
N ARG A 144 -21.65 -15.33 1.22
CA ARG A 144 -21.60 -15.68 2.65
C ARG A 144 -20.23 -16.19 3.07
N ALA A 145 -19.59 -17.03 2.26
CA ALA A 145 -18.26 -17.55 2.53
C ALA A 145 -17.19 -16.41 2.48
N GLU A 146 -17.33 -15.47 1.55
CA GLU A 146 -16.48 -14.29 1.45
C GLU A 146 -16.63 -13.39 2.68
N LEU A 147 -17.84 -13.17 3.17
CA LEU A 147 -18.12 -12.41 4.38
C LEU A 147 -17.60 -13.11 5.64
N ALA A 148 -17.74 -14.43 5.73
CA ALA A 148 -17.18 -15.20 6.83
C ALA A 148 -15.64 -15.15 6.82
N ALA A 149 -15.03 -15.14 5.64
CA ALA A 149 -13.59 -14.95 5.51
C ALA A 149 -13.14 -13.53 5.94
N ASP A 150 -14.03 -12.55 5.88
CA ASP A 150 -13.76 -11.17 6.33
C ASP A 150 -13.69 -11.03 7.85
N ALA A 151 -14.27 -11.95 8.62
CA ALA A 151 -14.20 -11.97 10.08
C ALA A 151 -12.80 -12.38 10.61
N ASP A 152 -11.87 -12.79 9.75
CA ASP A 152 -10.50 -13.15 10.16
C ASP A 152 -9.73 -11.88 10.63
N PRO A 153 -9.32 -11.80 11.91
CA PRO A 153 -8.68 -10.62 12.46
C PRO A 153 -7.22 -10.44 12.02
N ARG A 154 -6.65 -11.40 11.29
CA ARG A 154 -5.26 -11.35 10.87
C ARG A 154 -5.02 -10.29 9.79
N PRO A 155 -3.83 -9.66 9.77
CA PRO A 155 -3.46 -8.75 8.69
C PRO A 155 -3.60 -9.43 7.33
N ARG A 156 -4.16 -8.68 6.38
CA ARG A 156 -4.53 -9.18 5.05
C ARG A 156 -3.73 -8.48 3.98
N PHE A 157 -3.26 -9.24 2.99
CA PHE A 157 -2.60 -8.70 1.82
C PHE A 157 -3.16 -9.33 0.54
N GLU A 158 -2.79 -8.78 -0.60
CA GLU A 158 -3.31 -9.23 -1.88
C GLU A 158 -2.20 -9.79 -2.76
N VAL A 159 -2.53 -10.85 -3.49
CA VAL A 159 -1.64 -11.51 -4.45
C VAL A 159 -2.24 -11.37 -5.84
N LEU A 160 -1.53 -10.68 -6.71
CA LEU A 160 -1.93 -10.55 -8.11
C LEU A 160 -1.67 -11.87 -8.84
N VAL A 161 -2.66 -12.38 -9.55
CA VAL A 161 -2.52 -13.51 -10.46
C VAL A 161 -2.82 -13.04 -11.88
N VAL A 162 -1.85 -13.19 -12.76
CA VAL A 162 -1.98 -12.81 -14.16
C VAL A 162 -2.22 -14.07 -15.00
N ASP A 163 -3.48 -14.29 -15.37
CA ASP A 163 -3.89 -15.45 -16.15
C ASP A 163 -5.29 -15.22 -16.76
N GLU A 164 -5.52 -15.68 -17.97
CA GLU A 164 -6.86 -15.69 -18.58
C GLU A 164 -7.66 -16.91 -18.08
N THR A 165 -8.28 -16.77 -16.92
CA THR A 165 -9.00 -17.85 -16.22
C THR A 165 -10.51 -17.74 -16.41
N THR A 166 -11.20 -18.88 -16.34
CA THR A 166 -12.66 -18.90 -16.22
C THR A 166 -13.11 -18.48 -14.81
N PRO A 167 -14.39 -18.07 -14.63
CA PRO A 167 -14.92 -17.84 -13.28
C PRO A 167 -14.76 -19.06 -12.36
N ALA A 168 -15.01 -20.27 -12.86
CA ALA A 168 -14.86 -21.50 -12.08
C ALA A 168 -13.40 -21.75 -11.62
N ASP A 169 -12.40 -21.44 -12.48
CA ASP A 169 -11.00 -21.54 -12.09
C ASP A 169 -10.64 -20.54 -10.98
N ARG A 170 -11.18 -19.32 -11.04
CA ARG A 170 -10.99 -18.31 -10.00
C ARG A 170 -11.57 -18.73 -8.66
N ASP A 171 -12.77 -19.31 -8.68
CA ASP A 171 -13.42 -19.80 -7.47
C ASP A 171 -12.68 -21.01 -6.90
N ALA A 172 -12.17 -21.91 -7.73
CA ALA A 172 -11.32 -23.01 -7.31
C ALA A 172 -10.01 -22.52 -6.65
N MET A 173 -9.37 -21.48 -7.22
CA MET A 173 -8.17 -20.88 -6.63
C MET A 173 -8.44 -20.25 -5.26
N ARG A 174 -9.58 -19.55 -5.11
CA ARG A 174 -9.99 -18.95 -3.84
C ARG A 174 -10.26 -20.03 -2.78
N SER A 175 -11.02 -21.06 -3.14
CA SER A 175 -11.33 -22.18 -2.26
C SER A 175 -10.06 -22.90 -1.81
N GLU A 176 -9.10 -23.11 -2.69
CA GLU A 176 -7.82 -23.73 -2.35
C GLU A 176 -7.00 -22.84 -1.41
N ALA A 177 -6.94 -21.53 -1.64
CA ALA A 177 -6.27 -20.60 -0.74
C ALA A 177 -6.89 -20.61 0.67
N LEU A 178 -8.23 -20.67 0.75
CA LEU A 178 -8.93 -20.80 2.03
C LEU A 178 -8.63 -22.12 2.73
N ARG A 179 -8.59 -23.23 1.98
CA ARG A 179 -8.26 -24.57 2.51
C ARG A 179 -6.84 -24.65 3.07
N LEU A 180 -5.90 -23.93 2.46
CA LEU A 180 -4.49 -23.93 2.88
C LEU A 180 -4.21 -23.03 4.09
N ARG A 181 -5.16 -22.16 4.49
CA ARG A 181 -4.98 -21.30 5.66
C ARG A 181 -4.82 -22.10 6.93
N GLY A 182 -3.68 -21.94 7.59
CA GLY A 182 -3.40 -22.53 8.89
C GLY A 182 -3.77 -21.57 10.03
N ALA A 183 -4.12 -22.11 11.21
CA ALA A 183 -4.37 -21.31 12.41
C ALA A 183 -3.11 -20.55 12.89
N ALA A 184 -1.93 -21.06 12.56
CA ALA A 184 -0.64 -20.48 12.94
C ALA A 184 -0.11 -19.44 11.93
N ASP A 185 -0.80 -19.20 10.82
CA ASP A 185 -0.37 -18.22 9.83
C ASP A 185 -0.49 -16.82 10.41
N ALA A 186 0.58 -16.03 10.30
CA ALA A 186 0.59 -14.65 10.78
C ALA A 186 -0.23 -13.69 9.90
N PHE A 187 -0.51 -14.08 8.66
CA PHE A 187 -1.21 -13.29 7.64
C PHE A 187 -2.18 -14.16 6.86
N VAL A 188 -3.16 -13.51 6.28
CA VAL A 188 -4.03 -14.10 5.25
C VAL A 188 -3.88 -13.33 3.95
N TYR A 189 -4.14 -13.97 2.82
CA TYR A 189 -4.11 -13.31 1.53
C TYR A 189 -5.32 -13.65 0.68
N GLU A 190 -5.58 -12.77 -0.28
CA GLU A 190 -6.63 -12.91 -1.27
C GLU A 190 -6.05 -12.72 -2.68
N PHE A 191 -6.65 -13.36 -3.67
CA PHE A 191 -6.21 -13.23 -5.04
C PHE A 191 -6.94 -12.12 -5.78
N VAL A 192 -6.17 -11.29 -6.48
CA VAL A 192 -6.63 -10.38 -7.54
C VAL A 192 -6.26 -11.03 -8.87
N VAL A 193 -7.24 -11.52 -9.61
CA VAL A 193 -7.00 -12.26 -10.86
C VAL A 193 -7.31 -11.37 -12.04
N VAL A 194 -6.32 -11.15 -12.91
CA VAL A 194 -6.43 -10.29 -14.09
C VAL A 194 -6.03 -11.03 -15.37
N PRO A 195 -6.71 -10.78 -16.50
CA PRO A 195 -6.53 -11.57 -17.72
C PRO A 195 -5.40 -11.07 -18.62
N SER A 196 -4.88 -9.87 -18.41
CA SER A 196 -3.91 -9.29 -19.34
C SER A 196 -2.73 -8.58 -18.66
N ALA A 197 -1.67 -8.37 -19.43
CA ALA A 197 -0.51 -7.60 -19.00
C ALA A 197 -0.87 -6.14 -18.68
N ASP A 198 -1.73 -5.51 -19.47
CA ASP A 198 -2.20 -4.15 -19.23
C ASP A 198 -2.98 -4.08 -17.90
N ASP A 199 -3.85 -5.06 -17.62
CA ASP A 199 -4.59 -5.15 -16.36
C ASP A 199 -3.67 -5.40 -15.17
N ALA A 200 -2.61 -6.19 -15.36
CA ALA A 200 -1.61 -6.43 -14.32
C ALA A 200 -0.86 -5.13 -13.95
N VAL A 201 -0.47 -4.35 -14.94
CA VAL A 201 0.14 -3.03 -14.73
C VAL A 201 -0.83 -2.08 -14.05
N ALA A 202 -2.10 -2.04 -14.49
CA ALA A 202 -3.14 -1.24 -13.87
C ALA A 202 -3.35 -1.62 -12.40
N ALA A 203 -3.43 -2.92 -12.10
CA ALA A 203 -3.60 -3.43 -10.73
C ALA A 203 -2.45 -2.99 -9.82
N VAL A 204 -1.20 -3.13 -10.27
CA VAL A 204 -0.01 -2.76 -9.48
C VAL A 204 0.10 -1.26 -9.26
N LEU A 205 -0.33 -0.43 -10.24
CA LEU A 205 -0.36 1.01 -10.12
C LEU A 205 -1.46 1.50 -9.18
N THR A 206 -2.60 0.82 -9.13
CA THR A 206 -3.79 1.29 -8.41
C THR A 206 -3.97 0.67 -7.04
N ASN A 207 -3.42 -0.52 -6.80
CA ASN A 207 -3.63 -1.30 -5.59
C ASN A 207 -2.32 -1.51 -4.81
N PRO A 208 -2.07 -0.73 -3.75
CA PRO A 208 -0.87 -0.85 -2.93
C PRO A 208 -0.85 -2.12 -2.05
N ASN A 209 -1.99 -2.79 -1.84
CA ASN A 209 -2.08 -4.00 -1.01
C ASN A 209 -1.52 -5.25 -1.70
N ILE A 210 -1.25 -5.16 -3.01
CA ILE A 210 -0.59 -6.24 -3.75
C ILE A 210 0.88 -6.31 -3.29
N LEU A 211 1.24 -7.41 -2.65
CA LEU A 211 2.61 -7.64 -2.15
C LEU A 211 3.35 -8.73 -2.92
N ALA A 212 2.65 -9.50 -3.73
CA ALA A 212 3.26 -10.52 -4.58
C ALA A 212 2.47 -10.66 -5.89
N CYS A 213 3.13 -11.14 -6.94
CA CYS A 213 2.50 -11.41 -8.22
C CYS A 213 2.88 -12.81 -8.71
N VAL A 214 1.86 -13.58 -9.10
CA VAL A 214 2.00 -14.90 -9.72
C VAL A 214 1.65 -14.77 -11.20
N VAL A 215 2.61 -14.97 -12.06
CA VAL A 215 2.41 -14.93 -13.51
C VAL A 215 2.19 -16.35 -14.02
N ARG A 216 1.11 -16.57 -14.76
CA ARG A 216 0.83 -17.79 -15.51
C ARG A 216 0.89 -17.48 -17.00
N PRO A 217 1.54 -18.29 -17.86
CA PRO A 217 1.79 -17.92 -19.26
C PRO A 217 0.56 -17.76 -20.16
N GLY A 218 -0.65 -17.97 -19.65
CA GLY A 218 -1.93 -17.94 -20.40
C GLY A 218 -2.55 -16.55 -20.62
N PHE A 219 -1.92 -15.46 -20.13
CA PHE A 219 -2.50 -14.12 -20.20
C PHE A 219 -2.41 -13.47 -21.60
N SER A 220 -3.30 -12.50 -21.88
CA SER A 220 -3.26 -11.64 -23.06
C SER A 220 -2.42 -10.39 -22.85
N ASP A 221 -1.93 -9.74 -23.92
CA ASP A 221 -1.14 -8.52 -23.79
C ASP A 221 -1.99 -7.31 -23.42
N ARG A 222 -3.16 -7.18 -24.04
CA ARG A 222 -4.00 -6.00 -23.93
C ARG A 222 -5.27 -6.26 -23.15
N THR A 223 -5.66 -5.26 -22.38
CA THR A 223 -6.94 -5.27 -21.67
C THR A 223 -8.13 -5.20 -22.64
N ARG A 224 -9.22 -5.87 -22.29
CA ARG A 224 -10.54 -5.72 -22.93
C ARG A 224 -11.43 -4.68 -22.22
N GLN A 225 -10.92 -4.09 -21.13
CA GLN A 225 -11.65 -3.12 -20.31
C GLN A 225 -11.51 -1.70 -20.87
N ARG A 226 -12.51 -0.86 -20.60
CA ARG A 226 -12.46 0.58 -20.90
C ARG A 226 -11.80 1.31 -19.73
N LEU A 227 -10.49 1.48 -19.81
CA LEU A 227 -9.74 2.26 -18.83
C LEU A 227 -9.82 3.76 -19.12
N SER A 228 -9.54 4.58 -18.10
CA SER A 228 -9.39 6.02 -18.29
C SER A 228 -8.22 6.33 -19.22
N ARG A 229 -8.26 7.46 -19.91
CA ARG A 229 -7.18 7.87 -20.84
C ARG A 229 -5.84 7.98 -20.12
N ASP A 230 -5.82 8.54 -18.93
CA ASP A 230 -4.61 8.75 -18.16
C ASP A 230 -4.00 7.42 -17.69
N LEU A 231 -4.82 6.46 -17.29
CA LEU A 231 -4.35 5.11 -16.93
C LEU A 231 -3.79 4.37 -18.15
N VAL A 232 -4.44 4.48 -19.30
CA VAL A 232 -3.95 3.91 -20.58
C VAL A 232 -2.59 4.51 -20.95
N GLU A 233 -2.43 5.82 -20.82
CA GLU A 233 -1.15 6.48 -21.13
C GLU A 233 -0.07 6.08 -20.12
N THR A 234 -0.38 6.00 -18.84
CA THR A 234 0.56 5.55 -17.81
C THR A 234 1.01 4.10 -18.05
N ILE A 235 0.08 3.19 -18.38
CA ILE A 235 0.40 1.81 -18.74
C ILE A 235 1.31 1.78 -19.97
N ARG A 236 1.00 2.58 -20.99
CA ARG A 236 1.80 2.67 -22.22
C ARG A 236 3.22 3.15 -21.93
N LEU A 237 3.37 4.20 -21.12
CA LEU A 237 4.67 4.71 -20.70
C LEU A 237 5.46 3.67 -19.92
N ALA A 238 4.86 3.02 -18.93
CA ALA A 238 5.50 1.98 -18.14
C ALA A 238 6.00 0.82 -19.01
N ARG A 239 5.19 0.37 -19.96
CA ARG A 239 5.58 -0.71 -20.89
C ARG A 239 6.61 -0.28 -21.94
N SER A 240 6.60 0.98 -22.38
CA SER A 240 7.58 1.49 -23.36
C SER A 240 8.99 1.61 -22.81
N GLN A 241 9.14 1.86 -21.53
CA GLN A 241 10.46 1.95 -20.87
C GLN A 241 11.23 0.62 -20.85
N VAL A 242 10.52 -0.50 -20.98
CA VAL A 242 11.08 -1.85 -20.89
C VAL A 242 11.17 -2.55 -22.26
N SER A 243 10.43 -2.06 -23.26
CA SER A 243 10.33 -2.71 -24.57
C SER A 243 11.59 -2.53 -25.39
N THR A 244 12.52 -3.48 -25.29
CA THR A 244 13.62 -3.68 -26.24
C THR A 244 13.30 -4.88 -27.13
N GLY A 245 12.89 -4.61 -28.37
CA GLY A 245 12.92 -5.59 -29.47
C GLY A 245 11.59 -6.32 -29.75
N HIS A 246 10.87 -5.80 -30.72
CA HIS A 246 9.83 -6.55 -31.42
C HIS A 246 10.46 -7.63 -32.27
N THR A 247 10.17 -8.88 -32.01
CA THR A 247 10.25 -9.95 -33.01
C THR A 247 8.91 -10.66 -33.09
N SER A 248 8.30 -10.51 -34.26
CA SER A 248 7.17 -11.31 -34.72
C SER A 248 7.62 -12.75 -34.80
N GLU A 249 6.96 -13.65 -34.04
CA GLU A 249 6.69 -15.01 -34.53
C GLU A 249 5.99 -15.91 -33.51
N ARG A 250 5.15 -16.78 -34.01
CA ARG A 250 4.36 -17.80 -33.31
C ARG A 250 5.25 -18.94 -32.82
N SER A 251 5.97 -18.74 -31.71
CA SER A 251 6.76 -19.82 -31.13
C SER A 251 6.64 -19.80 -29.59
N SER A 252 7.04 -20.85 -28.93
CA SER A 252 7.18 -20.93 -27.48
C SER A 252 8.03 -19.78 -26.91
N LEU A 253 8.94 -19.25 -27.69
CA LEU A 253 9.77 -18.07 -27.40
C LEU A 253 8.92 -16.78 -27.22
N ALA A 254 7.84 -16.60 -27.98
CA ALA A 254 6.99 -15.41 -27.86
C ALA A 254 6.23 -15.36 -26.52
N SER A 255 5.82 -16.51 -26.01
CA SER A 255 5.17 -16.58 -24.68
C SER A 255 6.15 -16.24 -23.55
N VAL A 256 7.39 -16.70 -23.67
CA VAL A 256 8.47 -16.39 -22.72
C VAL A 256 8.83 -14.92 -22.74
N GLN A 257 8.96 -14.34 -23.93
CA GLN A 257 9.25 -12.91 -24.07
C GLN A 257 8.14 -12.04 -23.46
N ARG A 258 6.85 -12.41 -23.60
CA ARG A 258 5.75 -11.72 -22.94
C ARG A 258 5.85 -11.80 -21.41
N VAL A 259 6.13 -12.98 -20.88
CA VAL A 259 6.30 -13.21 -19.45
C VAL A 259 7.48 -12.38 -18.90
N LEU A 260 8.62 -12.36 -19.58
CA LEU A 260 9.78 -11.56 -19.19
C LEU A 260 9.50 -10.06 -19.30
N GLY A 261 8.86 -9.59 -20.38
CA GLY A 261 8.50 -8.19 -20.57
C GLY A 261 7.53 -7.68 -19.50
N LEU A 262 6.56 -8.51 -19.10
CA LEU A 262 5.68 -8.17 -17.98
C LEU A 262 6.46 -8.12 -16.66
N ALA A 263 7.29 -9.10 -16.38
CA ALA A 263 8.09 -9.14 -15.16
C ALA A 263 9.01 -7.91 -15.04
N ASP A 264 9.67 -7.52 -16.11
CA ASP A 264 10.52 -6.33 -16.16
C ASP A 264 9.71 -5.04 -15.94
N THR A 265 8.52 -4.94 -16.54
CA THR A 265 7.62 -3.80 -16.35
C THR A 265 7.16 -3.69 -14.89
N LEU A 266 6.69 -4.79 -14.30
CA LEU A 266 6.25 -4.80 -12.91
C LEU A 266 7.39 -4.48 -11.93
N ALA A 267 8.58 -5.01 -12.15
CA ALA A 267 9.77 -4.72 -11.34
C ALA A 267 10.24 -3.26 -11.48
N ALA A 268 10.04 -2.62 -12.63
CA ALA A 268 10.34 -1.20 -12.82
C ALA A 268 9.36 -0.29 -12.09
N ILE A 269 8.07 -0.67 -12.02
CA ILE A 269 7.02 0.09 -11.32
C ILE A 269 7.12 -0.10 -9.80
N ARG A 270 7.27 -1.36 -9.35
CA ARG A 270 7.32 -1.73 -7.94
C ARG A 270 8.44 -2.73 -7.67
N PRO A 271 9.67 -2.25 -7.47
CA PRO A 271 10.86 -3.10 -7.29
C PRO A 271 10.81 -3.99 -6.05
N GLU A 272 9.98 -3.63 -5.06
CA GLU A 272 9.76 -4.43 -3.87
C GLU A 272 8.85 -5.65 -4.10
N LEU A 273 8.09 -5.68 -5.22
CA LEU A 273 7.13 -6.73 -5.52
C LEU A 273 7.84 -8.06 -5.81
N ASP A 274 7.43 -9.12 -5.14
CA ASP A 274 7.94 -10.46 -5.44
C ASP A 274 7.18 -11.10 -6.59
N LEU A 275 7.92 -11.50 -7.61
CA LEU A 275 7.36 -12.13 -8.80
C LEU A 275 7.59 -13.65 -8.75
N TYR A 276 6.54 -14.40 -8.96
CA TYR A 276 6.53 -15.85 -9.06
C TYR A 276 6.01 -16.27 -10.43
N LEU A 277 6.58 -17.32 -10.99
CA LEU A 277 6.08 -17.93 -12.21
C LEU A 277 5.44 -19.28 -11.88
N MET A 278 4.23 -19.50 -12.37
CA MET A 278 3.57 -20.80 -12.27
C MET A 278 3.33 -21.32 -13.69
N ALA A 279 4.03 -22.36 -14.09
CA ALA A 279 4.01 -22.86 -15.45
C ALA A 279 3.80 -24.39 -15.53
N GLY A 280 3.52 -24.88 -16.74
CA GLY A 280 3.41 -26.32 -17.02
C GLY A 280 4.77 -27.01 -17.21
N ALA A 281 4.78 -28.27 -17.54
CA ALA A 281 5.90 -29.21 -17.44
C ALA A 281 7.16 -28.94 -18.30
N HIS A 282 7.25 -27.91 -19.15
CA HIS A 282 8.36 -27.71 -20.09
C HIS A 282 9.23 -26.47 -19.79
N ILE A 283 9.47 -26.17 -18.50
CA ILE A 283 10.20 -24.95 -18.08
C ILE A 283 11.72 -25.18 -18.07
N GLU A 284 12.19 -26.40 -18.08
CA GLU A 284 13.59 -26.76 -17.88
C GLU A 284 14.51 -26.11 -18.95
N ASP A 285 14.02 -25.95 -20.19
CA ASP A 285 14.75 -25.31 -21.27
C ASP A 285 14.86 -23.76 -21.14
N LEU A 286 14.08 -23.15 -20.25
CA LEU A 286 13.95 -21.71 -20.10
C LEU A 286 14.47 -21.19 -18.75
N ALA A 287 14.93 -22.09 -17.89
CA ALA A 287 15.25 -21.80 -16.49
C ALA A 287 16.26 -20.65 -16.30
N GLY A 288 17.27 -20.53 -17.13
CA GLY A 288 18.34 -19.55 -16.97
C GLY A 288 17.90 -18.08 -17.12
N ALA A 289 17.00 -17.78 -18.06
CA ALA A 289 16.50 -16.42 -18.28
C ALA A 289 15.39 -16.06 -17.28
N LEU A 290 14.56 -17.03 -16.91
CA LEU A 290 13.42 -16.84 -16.02
C LEU A 290 13.84 -16.69 -14.55
N THR A 291 14.87 -17.42 -14.09
CA THR A 291 15.32 -17.40 -12.69
C THR A 291 15.90 -16.05 -12.26
N ARG A 292 16.32 -15.20 -13.18
CA ARG A 292 16.81 -13.85 -12.86
C ARG A 292 15.69 -12.86 -12.56
N ARG A 293 14.47 -13.10 -13.07
CA ARG A 293 13.33 -12.19 -12.97
C ARG A 293 12.31 -12.67 -11.94
N PHE A 294 12.16 -13.97 -11.82
CA PHE A 294 11.23 -14.60 -10.88
C PHE A 294 11.98 -15.14 -9.68
N ARG A 295 11.42 -14.90 -8.53
CA ARG A 295 11.98 -15.38 -7.27
C ARG A 295 11.98 -16.89 -7.18
N ARG A 296 10.91 -17.51 -7.70
CA ARG A 296 10.76 -18.95 -7.81
C ARG A 296 9.80 -19.30 -8.94
N VAL A 297 10.01 -20.48 -9.50
CA VAL A 297 9.14 -21.07 -10.51
C VAL A 297 8.47 -22.28 -9.88
N PHE A 298 7.13 -22.37 -10.03
CA PHE A 298 6.30 -23.43 -9.49
C PHE A 298 5.59 -24.18 -10.63
N ARG A 299 5.28 -25.46 -10.40
CA ARG A 299 4.31 -26.18 -11.21
C ARG A 299 2.89 -25.82 -10.75
N ARG A 300 1.90 -26.10 -11.61
CA ARG A 300 0.50 -25.78 -11.28
C ARG A 300 -0.03 -26.52 -10.06
N GLU A 301 0.47 -27.71 -9.78
CA GLU A 301 0.14 -28.55 -8.63
C GLU A 301 0.82 -28.11 -7.33
N ASP A 302 1.86 -27.26 -7.37
CA ASP A 302 2.67 -26.88 -6.20
C ASP A 302 2.00 -25.76 -5.36
N GLN A 303 0.68 -25.84 -5.15
CA GLN A 303 -0.09 -24.80 -4.46
C GLN A 303 0.35 -24.59 -3.01
N LEU A 304 0.66 -25.66 -2.29
CA LEU A 304 1.15 -25.60 -0.91
C LEU A 304 2.52 -24.89 -0.83
N GLU A 305 3.43 -25.20 -1.75
CA GLU A 305 4.74 -24.53 -1.78
C GLU A 305 4.64 -23.07 -2.13
N LEU A 306 3.74 -22.70 -3.05
CA LEU A 306 3.42 -21.32 -3.36
C LEU A 306 2.89 -20.62 -2.10
N HIS A 307 1.89 -21.20 -1.43
CA HIS A 307 1.31 -20.68 -0.19
C HIS A 307 2.38 -20.38 0.87
N LEU A 308 3.22 -21.37 1.20
CA LEU A 308 4.30 -21.21 2.17
C LEU A 308 5.33 -20.16 1.74
N SER A 309 5.60 -20.04 0.44
CA SER A 309 6.53 -19.05 -0.10
C SER A 309 5.96 -17.64 0.01
N LEU A 310 4.66 -17.45 -0.27
CA LEU A 310 3.96 -16.17 -0.12
C LEU A 310 3.99 -15.71 1.33
N LEU A 311 3.55 -16.55 2.27
CA LEU A 311 3.50 -16.19 3.69
C LEU A 311 4.89 -15.86 4.25
N ARG A 312 5.89 -16.71 3.98
CA ARG A 312 7.26 -16.47 4.42
C ARG A 312 7.79 -15.16 3.89
N ARG A 313 7.49 -14.86 2.63
CA ARG A 313 8.03 -13.67 1.99
C ARG A 313 7.37 -12.40 2.48
N VAL A 314 6.05 -12.40 2.65
CA VAL A 314 5.34 -11.27 3.24
C VAL A 314 5.84 -11.01 4.66
N SER A 315 6.05 -12.05 5.47
CA SER A 315 6.69 -11.90 6.77
C SER A 315 8.03 -11.13 6.67
N HIS A 316 8.86 -11.44 5.68
CA HIS A 316 10.12 -10.74 5.46
C HIS A 316 9.97 -9.27 5.01
N LEU A 317 8.85 -8.90 4.37
CA LEU A 317 8.58 -7.49 4.03
C LEU A 317 8.23 -6.66 5.27
N TYR A 318 7.66 -7.31 6.28
CA TYR A 318 7.35 -6.70 7.58
C TYR A 318 8.47 -6.85 8.60
N ASP A 319 9.59 -7.48 8.24
CA ASP A 319 10.75 -7.53 9.11
C ASP A 319 11.26 -6.13 9.42
N THR A 320 11.44 -5.86 10.70
CA THR A 320 12.06 -4.66 11.22
C THR A 320 13.38 -4.99 11.89
N PRO A 321 14.45 -5.31 11.13
CA PRO A 321 15.65 -5.95 11.67
C PRO A 321 16.30 -5.14 12.81
N PHE A 322 16.32 -3.82 12.69
CA PHE A 322 16.89 -2.97 13.73
C PHE A 322 15.99 -2.88 14.96
N PHE A 323 14.68 -2.70 14.77
CA PHE A 323 13.73 -2.63 15.88
C PHE A 323 13.65 -3.98 16.62
N SER A 324 13.60 -5.08 15.90
CA SER A 324 13.63 -6.44 16.49
C SER A 324 14.91 -6.67 17.28
N ALA A 325 16.06 -6.23 16.76
CA ALA A 325 17.33 -6.33 17.47
C ALA A 325 17.35 -5.47 18.76
N ILE A 326 16.72 -4.29 18.75
CA ILE A 326 16.54 -3.46 19.95
C ILE A 326 15.67 -4.17 21.00
N GLN A 327 14.55 -4.76 20.57
CA GLN A 327 13.67 -5.52 21.47
C GLN A 327 14.40 -6.71 22.11
N ASP A 328 15.14 -7.47 21.30
CA ASP A 328 15.90 -8.60 21.80
C ASP A 328 17.02 -8.16 22.75
N HIS A 329 17.70 -7.06 22.43
CA HIS A 329 18.72 -6.47 23.29
C HIS A 329 18.12 -6.00 24.64
N ALA A 330 16.97 -5.34 24.61
CA ALA A 330 16.30 -4.88 25.83
C ALA A 330 15.89 -6.05 26.75
N ARG A 331 15.52 -7.20 26.19
CA ARG A 331 15.11 -8.40 26.93
C ARG A 331 16.28 -9.21 27.50
N ARG A 332 17.48 -9.05 26.95
CA ARG A 332 18.66 -9.80 27.40
C ARG A 332 19.22 -9.21 28.72
N PRO A 333 19.62 -10.07 29.66
CA PRO A 333 20.31 -9.63 30.87
C PRO A 333 21.77 -9.30 30.55
N VAL A 334 22.00 -8.18 29.91
CA VAL A 334 23.35 -7.72 29.50
C VAL A 334 23.92 -6.80 30.59
N GLY A 335 25.17 -7.06 31.02
CA GLY A 335 25.91 -6.18 31.90
C GLY A 335 26.34 -4.90 31.17
N VAL A 336 26.42 -3.80 31.92
CA VAL A 336 26.85 -2.50 31.40
C VAL A 336 28.32 -2.25 31.80
N PHE A 337 29.19 -2.20 30.81
CA PHE A 337 30.65 -1.97 31.00
C PHE A 337 31.16 -0.77 30.16
N HIS A 338 30.25 0.13 29.78
CA HIS A 338 30.58 1.36 29.06
C HIS A 338 30.31 2.60 29.95
N ALA A 339 30.84 3.73 29.53
CA ALA A 339 30.77 4.99 30.31
C ALA A 339 29.49 5.82 30.05
N LEU A 340 28.49 5.28 29.31
CA LEU A 340 27.27 6.01 29.06
C LEU A 340 26.42 6.14 30.34
N PRO A 341 25.88 7.34 30.62
CA PRO A 341 25.35 7.68 31.94
C PRO A 341 24.04 6.98 32.33
N ILE A 342 23.25 6.54 31.35
CA ILE A 342 21.96 5.88 31.62
C ILE A 342 22.15 4.45 32.12
N ALA A 343 23.20 3.76 31.66
CA ALA A 343 23.57 2.41 32.10
C ALA A 343 22.38 1.44 32.06
N ARG A 344 21.71 1.37 30.91
CA ARG A 344 20.46 0.59 30.70
C ARG A 344 19.37 0.85 31.76
N GLY A 345 19.31 2.08 32.21
CA GLY A 345 18.35 2.52 33.22
C GLY A 345 18.83 2.35 34.65
N GLY A 346 20.01 1.77 34.92
CA GLY A 346 20.49 1.54 36.27
C GLY A 346 20.63 2.83 37.08
N SER A 347 21.07 3.93 36.47
CA SER A 347 21.14 5.25 37.12
C SER A 347 19.78 5.88 37.41
N VAL A 348 18.76 5.55 36.61
CA VAL A 348 17.39 6.10 36.70
C VAL A 348 16.52 5.27 37.64
N VAL A 349 16.47 3.95 37.45
CA VAL A 349 15.62 3.02 38.20
C VAL A 349 15.96 3.02 39.69
N ASN A 350 17.25 3.13 40.04
CA ASN A 350 17.73 3.17 41.42
C ASN A 350 17.55 4.54 42.06
N SER A 351 17.21 5.58 41.31
CA SER A 351 16.98 6.91 41.84
C SER A 351 15.59 7.04 42.45
N LYS A 352 15.55 7.67 43.63
CA LYS A 352 14.27 8.02 44.28
C LYS A 352 13.65 9.30 43.72
N TRP A 353 14.39 10.06 42.90
CA TRP A 353 14.02 11.41 42.47
C TRP A 353 13.54 11.54 41.02
N ILE A 354 13.82 10.58 40.18
CA ILE A 354 13.54 10.65 38.73
C ILE A 354 12.71 9.46 38.23
N ARG A 355 11.72 9.05 39.01
CA ARG A 355 10.79 7.97 38.65
C ARG A 355 9.87 8.33 37.50
N ASP A 356 9.51 9.58 37.37
CA ASP A 356 8.67 10.15 36.36
C ASP A 356 9.15 9.81 34.93
N LEU A 357 10.46 9.73 34.71
CA LEU A 357 11.04 9.35 33.43
C LEU A 357 10.68 7.89 33.06
N VAL A 358 10.74 6.98 34.01
CA VAL A 358 10.36 5.57 33.79
C VAL A 358 8.85 5.41 33.65
N ASP A 359 8.10 6.13 34.47
CA ASP A 359 6.64 6.09 34.46
C ASP A 359 6.05 6.62 33.13
N PHE A 360 6.71 7.63 32.55
CA PHE A 360 6.27 8.22 31.28
C PHE A 360 6.73 7.44 30.06
N TYR A 361 8.02 7.08 29.95
CA TYR A 361 8.57 6.42 28.75
C TYR A 361 8.57 4.89 28.83
N GLY A 362 8.45 4.33 30.00
CA GLY A 362 8.59 2.89 30.24
C GLY A 362 10.04 2.43 30.32
N LEU A 363 10.28 1.32 31.00
CA LEU A 363 11.61 0.77 31.23
C LEU A 363 12.31 0.32 29.93
N ASN A 364 11.57 -0.14 28.95
CA ASN A 364 12.11 -0.64 27.68
C ASN A 364 12.94 0.41 26.92
N LEU A 365 12.58 1.70 27.00
CA LEU A 365 13.36 2.78 26.40
C LEU A 365 14.77 2.82 26.98
N LEU A 366 14.90 2.65 28.29
CA LEU A 366 16.18 2.67 28.98
C LEU A 366 17.00 1.40 28.75
N LEU A 367 16.32 0.24 28.73
CA LEU A 367 16.95 -1.06 28.45
C LEU A 367 17.47 -1.17 27.01
N ALA A 368 16.92 -0.36 26.09
CA ALA A 368 17.37 -0.30 24.71
C ALA A 368 18.72 0.43 24.52
N GLU A 369 19.25 1.09 25.57
CA GLU A 369 20.57 1.72 25.50
C GLU A 369 21.65 0.71 25.15
N THR A 370 22.48 1.05 24.15
CA THR A 370 23.56 0.20 23.67
C THR A 370 24.74 1.04 23.18
N SER A 371 25.94 0.47 23.26
CA SER A 371 27.14 1.01 22.62
C SER A 371 27.42 0.28 21.31
N ALA A 372 27.82 1.00 20.28
CA ALA A 372 28.20 0.40 18.99
C ALA A 372 29.52 -0.41 19.07
N THR A 373 30.36 -0.18 20.08
CA THR A 373 31.73 -0.67 20.11
C THR A 373 31.94 -1.91 20.98
N SER A 374 31.04 -2.24 21.88
CA SER A 374 31.22 -3.30 22.88
C SER A 374 30.00 -4.19 22.99
N GLY A 375 29.87 -5.18 22.12
CA GLY A 375 28.73 -6.08 22.11
C GLY A 375 27.40 -5.40 21.83
N GLY A 376 27.44 -4.21 21.22
CA GLY A 376 26.27 -3.45 20.81
C GLY A 376 25.54 -4.06 19.61
N LEU A 377 24.50 -3.35 19.15
CA LEU A 377 23.65 -3.88 18.09
C LEU A 377 24.30 -3.81 16.72
N ASP A 378 24.84 -2.64 16.37
CA ASP A 378 25.48 -2.38 15.07
C ASP A 378 26.07 -0.95 15.06
N SER A 379 26.92 -0.64 14.09
CA SER A 379 27.48 0.71 13.90
C SER A 379 26.80 1.41 12.72
N LEU A 380 26.29 2.61 12.93
CA LEU A 380 25.74 3.43 11.84
C LEU A 380 26.82 3.84 10.83
N LEU A 381 28.06 4.01 11.30
CA LEU A 381 29.19 4.41 10.45
C LEU A 381 29.67 3.28 9.55
N ALA A 382 29.66 2.04 10.06
CA ALA A 382 30.09 0.86 9.32
C ALA A 382 29.09 -0.30 9.61
N PRO A 383 27.88 -0.24 9.06
CA PRO A 383 26.83 -1.19 9.38
C PRO A 383 27.13 -2.57 8.78
N THR A 384 27.11 -3.61 9.64
CA THR A 384 27.34 -5.01 9.25
C THR A 384 26.25 -5.96 9.77
N GLY A 385 25.45 -5.49 10.73
CA GLY A 385 24.43 -6.28 11.43
C GLY A 385 22.99 -5.85 11.11
N ALA A 386 22.25 -5.50 12.15
CA ALA A 386 20.83 -5.17 12.06
C ALA A 386 20.54 -3.90 11.25
N ILE A 387 21.42 -2.89 11.36
CA ILE A 387 21.31 -1.66 10.57
C ILE A 387 21.52 -1.97 9.08
N LYS A 388 22.53 -2.78 8.76
CA LYS A 388 22.78 -3.18 7.36
C LYS A 388 21.59 -3.90 6.76
N LYS A 389 21.00 -4.85 7.48
CA LYS A 389 19.78 -5.56 7.03
C LYS A 389 18.62 -4.59 6.80
N ALA A 390 18.40 -3.64 7.71
CA ALA A 390 17.37 -2.63 7.57
C ALA A 390 17.61 -1.70 6.35
N GLN A 391 18.87 -1.30 6.10
CA GLN A 391 19.25 -0.52 4.92
C GLN A 391 19.01 -1.30 3.62
N ASP A 392 19.29 -2.60 3.59
CA ASP A 392 19.07 -3.45 2.40
C ASP A 392 17.56 -3.59 2.09
N LEU A 393 16.71 -3.73 3.11
CA LEU A 393 15.25 -3.73 2.93
C LEU A 393 14.74 -2.36 2.43
N ALA A 394 15.25 -1.27 2.99
CA ALA A 394 14.90 0.08 2.53
C ALA A 394 15.36 0.31 1.07
N ALA A 395 16.59 -0.06 0.73
CA ALA A 395 17.10 0.05 -0.63
C ALA A 395 16.20 -0.70 -1.62
N ARG A 396 15.79 -1.90 -1.26
CA ARG A 396 14.86 -2.69 -2.07
C ARG A 396 13.50 -2.01 -2.24
N ALA A 397 12.91 -1.51 -1.14
CA ALA A 397 11.59 -0.86 -1.17
C ALA A 397 11.58 0.39 -2.07
N PHE A 398 12.68 1.14 -2.09
CA PHE A 398 12.84 2.34 -2.93
C PHE A 398 13.46 2.07 -4.31
N GLY A 399 13.76 0.82 -4.66
CA GLY A 399 14.45 0.48 -5.91
C GLY A 399 15.87 1.08 -6.02
N ALA A 400 16.48 1.40 -4.89
CA ALA A 400 17.80 1.99 -4.84
C ALA A 400 18.90 0.93 -4.74
N LYS A 401 20.10 1.24 -5.24
CA LYS A 401 21.27 0.35 -5.07
C LYS A 401 21.71 0.29 -3.60
N HIS A 402 21.63 1.40 -2.90
CA HIS A 402 22.01 1.54 -1.49
C HIS A 402 21.05 2.51 -0.80
N SER A 403 20.81 2.31 0.50
CA SER A 403 20.15 3.26 1.39
C SER A 403 21.04 3.53 2.60
N PHE A 404 21.06 4.77 3.06
CA PHE A 404 21.83 5.20 4.22
C PHE A 404 20.89 5.83 5.24
N PHE A 405 20.97 5.39 6.48
CA PHE A 405 20.21 6.00 7.56
C PHE A 405 20.99 7.18 8.15
N VAL A 406 20.31 8.29 8.36
CA VAL A 406 20.88 9.52 8.86
C VAL A 406 20.21 9.90 10.17
N THR A 407 20.99 10.14 11.19
CA THR A 407 20.54 10.76 12.44
C THR A 407 20.47 12.28 12.29
N ASN A 408 19.80 12.97 13.21
CA ASN A 408 19.60 14.44 13.22
C ASN A 408 18.71 14.98 12.09
N GLY A 409 17.84 14.14 11.53
CA GLY A 409 16.76 14.53 10.63
C GLY A 409 17.19 14.86 9.21
N THR A 410 16.19 15.21 8.39
CA THR A 410 16.31 15.48 6.95
C THR A 410 17.31 16.64 6.66
N SER A 411 17.44 17.62 7.56
CA SER A 411 18.40 18.70 7.37
C SER A 411 19.84 18.21 7.28
N THR A 412 20.19 17.17 8.05
CA THR A 412 21.51 16.53 7.96
C THR A 412 21.63 15.71 6.69
N ALA A 413 20.59 14.97 6.30
CA ALA A 413 20.58 14.23 5.04
C ALA A 413 20.79 15.16 3.83
N ASN A 414 20.10 16.29 3.77
CA ASN A 414 20.28 17.30 2.72
C ASN A 414 21.73 17.81 2.66
N LYS A 415 22.34 18.09 3.83
CA LYS A 415 23.75 18.53 3.87
C LYS A 415 24.71 17.45 3.37
N ILE A 416 24.50 16.19 3.75
CA ILE A 416 25.32 15.05 3.30
C ILE A 416 25.23 14.92 1.77
N VAL A 417 24.03 14.96 1.21
CA VAL A 417 23.81 14.85 -0.25
C VAL A 417 24.51 15.99 -0.99
N HIS A 418 24.34 17.23 -0.53
CA HIS A 418 25.03 18.38 -1.14
C HIS A 418 26.55 18.24 -1.05
N GLN A 419 27.09 17.88 0.11
CA GLN A 419 28.52 17.70 0.28
C GLN A 419 29.11 16.57 -0.57
N ALA A 420 28.31 15.55 -0.90
CA ALA A 420 28.73 14.45 -1.75
C ALA A 420 28.69 14.78 -3.25
N LEU A 421 27.79 15.69 -3.66
CA LEU A 421 27.50 15.91 -5.09
C LEU A 421 27.86 17.33 -5.59
N VAL A 422 28.02 18.33 -4.71
CA VAL A 422 28.19 19.73 -5.07
C VAL A 422 29.57 20.22 -4.65
N GLY A 423 30.33 20.72 -5.60
CA GLY A 423 31.63 21.37 -5.38
C GLY A 423 31.56 22.90 -5.50
N PRO A 424 32.68 23.60 -5.17
CA PRO A 424 32.74 25.04 -5.31
C PRO A 424 32.49 25.50 -6.74
N GLY A 425 31.53 26.41 -6.94
CA GLY A 425 31.19 26.96 -8.23
C GLY A 425 30.12 26.22 -9.01
N ASP A 426 29.74 25.00 -8.60
CA ASP A 426 28.62 24.26 -9.18
C ASP A 426 27.31 25.03 -9.03
N VAL A 427 26.42 24.88 -10.00
CA VAL A 427 25.10 25.51 -10.01
C VAL A 427 24.05 24.48 -9.55
N VAL A 428 23.34 24.81 -8.49
CA VAL A 428 22.26 23.99 -7.95
C VAL A 428 20.91 24.65 -8.25
N LEU A 429 20.07 23.96 -9.03
CA LEU A 429 18.69 24.40 -9.28
C LEU A 429 17.84 24.11 -8.03
N VAL A 430 17.23 25.12 -7.46
CA VAL A 430 16.39 24.98 -6.26
C VAL A 430 15.07 25.71 -6.42
N ASP A 431 14.02 25.15 -5.90
CA ASP A 431 12.75 25.86 -5.71
C ASP A 431 12.96 27.00 -4.70
N ARG A 432 12.37 28.16 -4.95
CA ARG A 432 12.45 29.31 -4.02
C ARG A 432 11.91 28.98 -2.63
N ASN A 433 10.93 28.08 -2.56
CA ASN A 433 10.33 27.61 -1.29
C ASN A 433 11.06 26.42 -0.67
N CYS A 434 12.25 26.06 -1.15
CA CYS A 434 13.00 24.94 -0.57
C CYS A 434 13.33 25.19 0.90
N HIS A 435 13.46 24.12 1.67
CA HIS A 435 13.82 24.22 3.08
C HIS A 435 15.23 24.82 3.26
N LYS A 436 15.40 25.65 4.27
CA LYS A 436 16.67 26.36 4.58
C LYS A 436 17.92 25.47 4.65
N SER A 437 17.76 24.15 4.89
CA SER A 437 18.90 23.23 4.90
C SER A 437 19.61 23.11 3.55
N HIS A 438 18.90 23.33 2.43
CA HIS A 438 19.51 23.36 1.10
C HIS A 438 20.41 24.59 0.93
N HIS A 439 19.94 25.77 1.38
CA HIS A 439 20.76 27.00 1.36
C HIS A 439 22.00 26.87 2.22
N HIS A 440 21.87 26.34 3.45
CA HIS A 440 23.01 26.08 4.32
C HIS A 440 24.00 25.08 3.71
N ALA A 441 23.47 24.06 3.03
CA ALA A 441 24.31 23.06 2.38
C ALA A 441 25.11 23.65 1.20
N MET A 442 24.49 24.50 0.37
CA MET A 442 25.16 25.22 -0.71
C MET A 442 26.25 26.18 -0.19
N MET A 443 25.96 26.89 0.91
CA MET A 443 26.98 27.72 1.58
C MET A 443 28.21 26.90 2.04
N LEU A 444 27.98 25.71 2.59
CA LEU A 444 29.05 24.81 3.05
C LEU A 444 29.88 24.24 1.91
N THR A 445 29.29 24.02 0.76
CA THR A 445 29.95 23.42 -0.41
C THR A 445 30.52 24.45 -1.39
N GLY A 446 30.18 25.72 -1.25
CA GLY A 446 30.52 26.76 -2.22
C GLY A 446 29.71 26.72 -3.50
N GLY A 447 28.61 25.98 -3.52
CA GLY A 447 27.68 25.92 -4.64
C GLY A 447 26.89 27.22 -4.82
N ARG A 448 26.44 27.50 -6.05
CA ARG A 448 25.64 28.66 -6.41
C ARG A 448 24.19 28.27 -6.60
N ALA A 449 23.24 28.98 -5.97
CA ALA A 449 21.83 28.77 -6.18
C ALA A 449 21.34 29.41 -7.49
N ALA A 450 20.62 28.65 -8.30
CA ALA A 450 19.74 29.16 -9.35
C ALA A 450 18.29 28.85 -8.95
N TYR A 451 17.49 29.89 -8.71
CA TYR A 451 16.14 29.72 -8.20
C TYR A 451 15.16 29.45 -9.34
N LEU A 452 14.34 28.44 -9.14
CA LEU A 452 13.16 28.19 -9.95
C LEU A 452 11.98 28.94 -9.31
N GLU A 453 11.29 29.75 -10.09
CA GLU A 453 10.06 30.40 -9.64
C GLU A 453 8.90 29.40 -9.76
N ALA A 454 8.11 29.30 -8.69
CA ALA A 454 6.96 28.39 -8.67
C ALA A 454 5.79 28.89 -9.52
N TYR A 455 5.79 30.20 -9.84
CA TYR A 455 4.75 30.85 -10.64
C TYR A 455 5.40 31.79 -11.66
N PRO A 456 4.87 31.87 -12.90
CA PRO A 456 5.34 32.81 -13.92
C PRO A 456 5.08 34.26 -13.52
#